data_5b2be241ed95d23871e2602e2bc2f27c
#
_entry.id   5b2be241ed95d23871e2602e2bc2f27c
#
_cell.length_a   1.000
_cell.length_b   1.000
_cell.length_c   1.000
_cell.angle_alpha   90.00
_cell.angle_beta   90.00
_cell.angle_gamma   90.00
#
_symmetry.space_group_name_H-M   'P 1'
#
loop_
_entity.id
_entity.type
_entity.pdbx_description
1 polymer ?
#
loop_
_entity_poly.entity_id
_entity_poly.type
_entity_poly.pdbx_seq_one_letter_code
_entity_poly.pdbx_strand_id
1 'polypeptide(L)'
;MQENGNILQTYDTLIKLAHTVFEELSAGFVGNIHHKAYLQELQFHGIQHETEKAIPIFYKTIQVGHVRCDVLVENNILIEFKAVQNI
;
A
#
# COMPACT_ATOMS: atom_id res chain seq x y z
N MET A 1 3.76 -23.26 7.66
CA MET A 1 4.06 -22.15 8.42
C MET A 1 3.05 -21.08 8.39
N GLN A 2 2.95 -20.45 9.47
CA GLN A 2 1.95 -19.42 9.67
C GLN A 2 2.17 -18.21 8.79
N GLU A 3 3.42 -17.90 8.53
CA GLU A 3 3.75 -16.64 7.89
C GLU A 3 3.22 -16.55 6.49
N ASN A 4 3.33 -17.64 5.72
CA ASN A 4 2.82 -17.61 4.36
C ASN A 4 1.33 -17.40 4.34
N GLY A 5 0.61 -18.08 5.24
CA GLY A 5 -0.81 -17.89 5.33
C GLY A 5 -1.18 -16.48 5.71
N ASN A 6 -0.42 -15.90 6.67
CA ASN A 6 -0.69 -14.54 7.09
C ASN A 6 -0.47 -13.55 5.97
N ILE A 7 0.59 -13.73 5.18
CA ILE A 7 0.86 -12.82 4.09
C ILE A 7 -0.24 -12.88 3.05
N LEU A 8 -0.69 -14.07 2.71
CA LEU A 8 -1.77 -14.21 1.73
C LEU A 8 -3.05 -13.60 2.22
N GLN A 9 -3.35 -13.79 3.49
CA GLN A 9 -4.56 -13.18 4.06
C GLN A 9 -4.45 -11.67 4.05
N THR A 10 -3.28 -11.14 4.33
CA THR A 10 -3.09 -9.71 4.33
C THR A 10 -3.27 -9.14 2.93
N TYR A 11 -2.69 -9.79 1.93
CA TYR A 11 -2.92 -9.37 0.55
C TYR A 11 -4.39 -9.32 0.21
N ASP A 12 -5.12 -10.37 0.59
CA ASP A 12 -6.53 -10.44 0.28
C ASP A 12 -7.29 -9.29 0.93
N THR A 13 -6.97 -9.02 2.18
CA THR A 13 -7.60 -7.92 2.89
C THR A 13 -7.29 -6.60 2.23
N LEU A 14 -6.04 -6.38 1.87
CA LEU A 14 -5.63 -5.11 1.26
C LEU A 14 -6.35 -4.88 -0.06
N ILE A 15 -6.53 -5.93 -0.84
CA ILE A 15 -7.25 -5.81 -2.11
C ILE A 15 -8.72 -5.50 -1.85
N LYS A 16 -9.32 -6.13 -0.87
CA LYS A 16 -10.71 -5.86 -0.54
C LYS A 16 -10.91 -4.43 -0.07
N LEU A 17 -9.97 -3.92 0.72
CA LEU A 17 -10.07 -2.54 1.18
C LEU A 17 -9.96 -1.58 0.01
N ALA A 18 -9.11 -1.89 -0.96
CA ALA A 18 -9.01 -1.04 -2.14
C ALA A 18 -10.32 -1.00 -2.90
N HIS A 19 -10.97 -2.15 -3.04
CA HIS A 19 -12.29 -2.20 -3.68
C HIS A 19 -13.31 -1.39 -2.91
N THR A 20 -13.29 -1.49 -1.59
CA THR A 20 -14.21 -0.74 -0.76
C THR A 20 -14.06 0.75 -0.98
N VAL A 21 -12.84 1.23 -0.97
CA VAL A 21 -12.59 2.65 -1.17
C VAL A 21 -13.06 3.09 -2.56
N PHE A 22 -12.73 2.27 -3.56
CA PHE A 22 -13.09 2.64 -4.91
C PHE A 22 -14.60 2.67 -5.11
N GLU A 23 -15.31 1.73 -4.51
CA GLU A 23 -16.75 1.70 -4.62
C GLU A 23 -17.42 2.85 -3.89
N GLU A 24 -16.88 3.19 -2.73
CA GLU A 24 -17.45 4.30 -1.95
C GLU A 24 -17.24 5.64 -2.62
N LEU A 25 -16.05 5.87 -3.12
CA LEU A 25 -15.70 7.17 -3.67
C LEU A 25 -15.91 7.25 -5.17
N SER A 26 -15.89 6.10 -5.84
CA SER A 26 -15.99 5.99 -7.29
C SER A 26 -14.87 6.78 -7.96
N ALA A 27 -14.93 6.87 -9.28
CA ALA A 27 -13.91 7.57 -10.04
C ALA A 27 -14.25 9.06 -10.11
N GLY A 28 -13.27 9.84 -10.57
CA GLY A 28 -13.53 11.24 -10.84
C GLY A 28 -12.91 12.21 -9.88
N PHE A 29 -12.43 11.74 -8.75
CA PHE A 29 -11.74 12.64 -7.82
C PHE A 29 -10.30 12.85 -8.28
N VAL A 30 -9.79 14.03 -7.99
CA VAL A 30 -8.41 14.37 -8.34
C VAL A 30 -7.56 14.36 -7.07
N GLY A 31 -6.24 14.29 -7.28
CA GLY A 31 -5.32 14.32 -6.18
C GLY A 31 -5.23 12.98 -5.49
N ASN A 32 -5.02 13.03 -4.18
CA ASN A 32 -4.77 11.81 -3.43
C ASN A 32 -5.92 11.43 -2.51
N ILE A 33 -7.15 11.70 -2.96
CA ILE A 33 -8.32 11.42 -2.12
C ILE A 33 -8.46 9.93 -1.88
N HIS A 34 -8.32 9.13 -2.93
CA HIS A 34 -8.40 7.67 -2.75
C HIS A 34 -7.27 7.15 -1.86
N HIS A 35 -6.10 7.73 -2.02
CA HIS A 35 -4.97 7.38 -1.19
C HIS A 35 -5.28 7.62 0.30
N LYS A 36 -5.78 8.81 0.60
CA LYS A 36 -6.08 9.15 1.98
C LYS A 36 -7.19 8.29 2.55
N ALA A 37 -8.20 8.00 1.74
CA ALA A 37 -9.28 7.13 2.18
C ALA A 37 -8.77 5.73 2.46
N TYR A 38 -7.86 5.24 1.62
CA TYR A 38 -7.30 3.92 1.83
C TYR A 38 -6.54 3.85 3.15
N LEU A 39 -5.78 4.90 3.47
CA LEU A 39 -5.07 4.93 4.74
C LEU A 39 -6.03 4.89 5.92
N GLN A 40 -7.17 5.54 5.79
CA GLN A 40 -8.19 5.49 6.83
C GLN A 40 -8.71 4.06 7.01
N GLU A 41 -8.89 3.35 5.90
CA GLU A 41 -9.34 1.96 6.01
C GLU A 41 -8.31 1.10 6.72
N LEU A 42 -7.04 1.31 6.44
CA LEU A 42 -6.01 0.57 7.15
C LEU A 42 -6.08 0.83 8.64
N GLN A 43 -6.32 2.08 9.02
CA GLN A 43 -6.46 2.43 10.42
C GLN A 43 -7.68 1.79 11.04
N PHE A 44 -8.81 1.85 10.35
CA PHE A 44 -10.04 1.26 10.88
C PHE A 44 -9.88 -0.22 11.13
N HIS A 45 -9.08 -0.89 10.33
CA HIS A 45 -8.89 -2.32 10.47
C HIS A 45 -7.68 -2.69 11.32
N GLY A 46 -7.03 -1.69 11.92
CA GLY A 46 -5.91 -1.96 12.81
C GLY A 46 -4.70 -2.54 12.11
N ILE A 47 -4.52 -2.24 10.82
CA ILE A 47 -3.41 -2.77 10.05
C ILE A 47 -2.23 -1.81 10.18
N GLN A 48 -1.13 -2.32 10.69
CA GLN A 48 0.05 -1.51 10.93
C GLN A 48 0.70 -1.11 9.61
N HIS A 49 1.02 0.17 9.47
CA HIS A 49 1.57 0.65 8.21
C HIS A 49 2.36 1.93 8.46
N GLU A 50 3.25 2.21 7.51
CA GLU A 50 4.01 3.46 7.47
C GLU A 50 3.85 4.06 6.10
N THR A 51 3.85 5.40 6.03
CA THR A 51 3.65 6.09 4.78
C THR A 51 4.95 6.76 4.34
N GLU A 52 5.11 6.87 3.02
CA GLU A 52 6.23 7.59 2.42
C GLU A 52 7.57 7.11 2.95
N LYS A 53 7.74 5.80 2.92
CA LYS A 53 8.92 5.18 3.49
C LYS A 53 10.01 5.06 2.44
N ALA A 54 11.21 5.49 2.78
CA ALA A 54 12.36 5.30 1.92
C ALA A 54 13.04 3.99 2.32
N ILE A 55 13.23 3.11 1.35
CA ILE A 55 13.74 1.78 1.59
C ILE A 55 15.07 1.64 0.85
N PRO A 56 16.15 1.39 1.57
CA PRO A 56 17.44 1.23 0.90
C PRO A 56 17.50 -0.09 0.14
N ILE A 57 18.15 -0.04 -0.99
CA ILE A 57 18.34 -1.22 -1.83
C ILE A 57 19.83 -1.56 -1.83
N PHE A 58 20.14 -2.79 -1.49
CA PHE A 58 21.51 -3.23 -1.42
C PHE A 58 21.78 -4.24 -2.52
N TYR A 59 22.94 -4.11 -3.12
CA TYR A 59 23.50 -5.13 -3.98
C TYR A 59 24.68 -5.73 -3.25
N LYS A 60 24.52 -6.99 -2.85
CA LYS A 60 25.47 -7.62 -1.95
C LYS A 60 25.52 -6.82 -0.65
N THR A 61 26.62 -6.21 -0.32
CA THR A 61 26.69 -5.44 0.92
C THR A 61 26.75 -3.94 0.69
N ILE A 62 26.55 -3.51 -0.56
CA ILE A 62 26.70 -2.10 -0.92
C ILE A 62 25.37 -1.53 -1.25
N GLN A 63 25.06 -0.41 -0.63
CA GLN A 63 23.81 0.26 -0.94
C GLN A 63 23.93 0.94 -2.30
N VAL A 64 23.10 0.49 -3.23
CA VAL A 64 23.16 1.02 -4.60
C VAL A 64 22.03 2.00 -4.89
N GLY A 65 21.12 2.20 -3.95
CA GLY A 65 20.05 3.16 -4.15
C GLY A 65 19.00 2.98 -3.08
N HIS A 66 17.88 3.63 -3.32
CA HIS A 66 16.72 3.47 -2.44
C HIS A 66 15.47 3.66 -3.26
N VAL A 67 14.36 3.12 -2.79
CA VAL A 67 13.06 3.35 -3.39
C VAL A 67 12.17 3.98 -2.34
N ARG A 68 11.25 4.80 -2.80
CA ARG A 68 10.28 5.43 -1.93
C ARG A 68 8.95 4.78 -2.22
N CYS A 69 8.33 4.21 -1.21
CA CYS A 69 7.02 3.61 -1.39
C CYS A 69 5.97 4.45 -0.68
N ASP A 70 4.76 4.41 -1.21
CA ASP A 70 3.68 5.19 -0.63
C ASP A 70 3.25 4.64 0.71
N VAL A 71 3.12 3.34 0.82
CA VAL A 71 2.72 2.70 2.07
C VAL A 71 3.48 1.39 2.22
N LEU A 72 4.01 1.17 3.40
CA LEU A 72 4.62 -0.10 3.76
C LEU A 72 3.74 -0.75 4.82
N VAL A 73 3.15 -1.89 4.48
CA VAL A 73 2.22 -2.57 5.36
C VAL A 73 2.96 -3.69 6.09
N GLU A 74 2.92 -3.63 7.42
CA GLU A 74 3.47 -4.67 8.27
C GLU A 74 4.89 -5.06 7.91
N ASN A 75 5.66 -4.07 7.47
CA ASN A 75 7.08 -4.21 7.17
C ASN A 75 7.40 -5.16 6.03
N ASN A 76 6.42 -5.65 5.29
CA ASN A 76 6.73 -6.59 4.23
C ASN A 76 5.89 -6.47 2.96
N ILE A 77 4.95 -5.54 2.90
CA ILE A 77 4.15 -5.36 1.70
C ILE A 77 4.20 -3.90 1.29
N LEU A 78 4.65 -3.67 0.07
CA LEU A 78 4.73 -2.32 -0.47
C LEU A 78 3.49 -2.02 -1.29
N ILE A 79 2.92 -0.84 -1.07
CA ILE A 79 1.78 -0.39 -1.85
C ILE A 79 2.13 0.93 -2.49
N GLU A 80 1.86 1.04 -3.78
CA GLU A 80 2.00 2.28 -4.51
C GLU A 80 0.68 2.65 -5.14
N PHE A 81 0.36 3.92 -5.05
CA PHE A 81 -0.85 4.46 -5.66
C PHE A 81 -0.47 5.17 -6.94
N LYS A 82 -1.07 4.76 -8.03
CA LYS A 82 -0.75 5.35 -9.31
C LYS A 82 -2.01 5.86 -9.95
N ALA A 83 -1.93 7.08 -10.44
CA ALA A 83 -3.00 7.63 -11.25
C ALA A 83 -2.82 7.11 -12.67
N VAL A 84 -3.89 6.54 -13.21
CA VAL A 84 -3.86 6.05 -14.57
C VAL A 84 -4.83 6.89 -15.36
N GLN A 85 -4.33 7.48 -16.42
CA GLN A 85 -5.16 8.27 -17.31
C GLN A 85 -5.40 7.48 -18.58
N ASN A 86 -6.65 7.39 -18.95
CA ASN A 86 -7.03 6.84 -20.24
C ASN A 86 -7.03 7.95 -21.24
N ILE A 87 -6.34 7.72 -22.31
CA ILE A 87 -6.24 8.71 -23.36
C ILE A 87 -7.04 8.24 -24.56
#